data_ef962df058c2e2b9271e31e62e3630f2
#
_entry.id   ef962df058c2e2b9271e31e62e3630f2
#
_cell.length_a   1.000
_cell.length_b   1.000
_cell.length_c   1.000
_cell.angle_alpha   90.00
_cell.angle_beta   90.00
_cell.angle_gamma   90.00
#
_symmetry.space_group_name_H-M   'P 1'
#
loop_
_entity.id
_entity.type
_entity.pdbx_description
1 polymer ?
#
loop_
_entity_poly.entity_id
_entity_poly.type
_entity_poly.pdbx_seq_one_letter_code
_entity_poly.pdbx_strand_id
1 'polypeptide(L)'
;MKSIIDREGALSRGLADIRAQFGVPAAFPAEVEAATEAAVARPLTGHADWTAREFVTLDPQPSTDLDQAFAIERAGADLILHYAIADVGWFVRANDPVDVEAWKRGVTIYLPDGKASLYPRKLSEGAASLLANVERPAVVFTVRIDSDGKSSLDGAARAIIRSGLLLIMPASRNRSA
;
A
#
# COMPACT_ATOMS: atom_id res chain seq x y z
N MET A 1 -21.40 8.56 11.60
CA MET A 1 -20.44 9.65 11.38
C MET A 1 -21.23 10.95 11.32
N LYS A 2 -20.88 11.99 12.12
CA LYS A 2 -21.52 13.32 12.00
C LYS A 2 -20.84 14.02 10.82
N SER A 3 -21.59 14.40 9.79
CA SER A 3 -21.09 15.22 8.70
C SER A 3 -21.06 16.69 9.13
N ILE A 4 -19.94 17.37 8.88
CA ILE A 4 -19.81 18.83 9.07
C ILE A 4 -20.31 19.48 7.80
N ILE A 5 -21.34 20.36 7.90
CA ILE A 5 -21.85 21.13 6.78
C ILE A 5 -21.10 22.47 6.77
N ASP A 6 -20.20 22.65 5.81
CA ASP A 6 -19.43 23.90 5.60
C ASP A 6 -20.23 24.87 4.72
N ARG A 7 -21.29 25.46 5.29
CA ARG A 7 -22.24 26.34 4.55
C ARG A 7 -21.59 27.60 3.95
N GLU A 8 -20.54 28.10 4.55
CA GLU A 8 -19.86 29.34 4.15
C GLU A 8 -18.48 29.11 3.54
N GLY A 9 -18.07 27.87 3.41
CA GLY A 9 -16.76 27.49 2.90
C GLY A 9 -15.59 27.89 3.80
N ALA A 10 -15.87 28.23 5.06
CA ALA A 10 -14.83 28.67 6.01
C ALA A 10 -13.84 27.56 6.34
N LEU A 11 -14.34 26.32 6.54
CA LEU A 11 -13.50 25.16 6.77
C LEU A 11 -12.64 24.84 5.54
N SER A 12 -13.24 24.84 4.35
CA SER A 12 -12.54 24.57 3.08
C SER A 12 -11.43 25.60 2.83
N ARG A 13 -11.71 26.90 3.10
CA ARG A 13 -10.66 27.95 3.02
C ARG A 13 -9.55 27.73 4.04
N GLY A 14 -9.87 27.47 5.31
CA GLY A 14 -8.87 27.22 6.35
C GLY A 14 -7.99 26.01 6.03
N LEU A 15 -8.54 24.93 5.46
CA LEU A 15 -7.76 23.76 5.01
C LEU A 15 -6.87 24.11 3.81
N ALA A 16 -7.36 24.95 2.87
CA ALA A 16 -6.53 25.43 1.75
C ALA A 16 -5.36 26.29 2.24
N ASP A 17 -5.59 27.18 3.22
CA ASP A 17 -4.54 28.01 3.83
C ASP A 17 -3.49 27.14 4.54
N ILE A 18 -3.90 26.12 5.27
CA ILE A 18 -2.99 25.12 5.89
C ILE A 18 -2.16 24.41 4.83
N ARG A 19 -2.79 23.94 3.72
CA ARG A 19 -2.07 23.32 2.62
C ARG A 19 -1.00 24.26 2.04
N ALA A 20 -1.34 25.52 1.83
CA ALA A 20 -0.40 26.53 1.33
C ALA A 20 0.73 26.81 2.32
N GLN A 21 0.41 26.97 3.61
CA GLN A 21 1.39 27.23 4.67
C GLN A 21 2.42 26.11 4.82
N PHE A 22 2.00 24.85 4.69
CA PHE A 22 2.87 23.69 4.82
C PHE A 22 3.39 23.16 3.48
N GLY A 23 3.15 23.86 2.37
CA GLY A 23 3.62 23.47 1.04
C GLY A 23 3.12 22.09 0.58
N VAL A 24 1.89 21.70 0.99
CA VAL A 24 1.33 20.40 0.65
C VAL A 24 1.08 20.32 -0.86
N PRO A 25 1.67 19.33 -1.58
CA PRO A 25 1.52 19.23 -3.03
C PRO A 25 0.06 18.99 -3.44
N ALA A 26 -0.45 19.75 -4.41
CA ALA A 26 -1.83 19.62 -4.89
C ALA A 26 -1.99 18.51 -5.94
N ALA A 27 -0.99 18.34 -6.82
CA ALA A 27 -1.01 17.40 -7.92
C ALA A 27 0.38 16.84 -8.19
N PHE A 28 0.47 15.85 -9.07
CA PHE A 28 1.75 15.39 -9.61
C PHE A 28 2.10 16.15 -10.89
N PRO A 29 3.40 16.42 -11.17
CA PRO A 29 3.86 16.92 -12.46
C PRO A 29 3.47 15.97 -13.61
N ALA A 30 3.26 16.52 -14.80
CA ALA A 30 2.84 15.73 -15.97
C ALA A 30 3.86 14.64 -16.36
N GLU A 31 5.15 14.91 -16.18
CA GLU A 31 6.22 13.93 -16.42
C GLU A 31 6.17 12.77 -15.43
N VAL A 32 5.75 13.00 -14.19
CA VAL A 32 5.59 11.94 -13.17
C VAL A 32 4.38 11.04 -13.49
N GLU A 33 3.27 11.64 -13.92
CA GLU A 33 2.10 10.89 -14.38
C GLU A 33 2.42 10.05 -15.62
N ALA A 34 3.13 10.61 -16.61
CA ALA A 34 3.56 9.88 -17.81
C ALA A 34 4.53 8.74 -17.48
N ALA A 35 5.50 8.97 -16.57
CA ALA A 35 6.42 7.93 -16.12
C ALA A 35 5.68 6.81 -15.36
N THR A 36 4.66 7.16 -14.55
CA THR A 36 3.80 6.20 -13.87
C THR A 36 3.04 5.33 -14.87
N GLU A 37 2.43 5.93 -15.90
CA GLU A 37 1.74 5.19 -16.97
C GLU A 37 2.65 4.16 -17.64
N ALA A 38 3.87 4.59 -18.01
CA ALA A 38 4.86 3.72 -18.62
C ALA A 38 5.30 2.59 -17.68
N ALA A 39 5.47 2.89 -16.37
CA ALA A 39 5.87 1.92 -15.37
C ALA A 39 4.78 0.85 -15.16
N VAL A 40 3.51 1.27 -15.06
CA VAL A 40 2.35 0.38 -14.85
C VAL A 40 2.10 -0.52 -16.07
N ALA A 41 2.36 -0.03 -17.28
CA ALA A 41 2.21 -0.80 -18.52
C ALA A 41 3.33 -1.84 -18.73
N ARG A 42 4.40 -1.81 -17.95
CA ARG A 42 5.55 -2.71 -18.10
C ARG A 42 5.19 -4.13 -17.67
N PRO A 43 5.44 -5.15 -18.52
CA PRO A 43 5.20 -6.53 -18.17
C PRO A 43 5.97 -6.98 -16.93
N LEU A 44 5.32 -7.68 -16.01
CA LEU A 44 5.98 -8.27 -14.84
C LEU A 44 6.92 -9.40 -15.28
N THR A 45 8.18 -9.34 -14.88
CA THR A 45 9.20 -10.36 -15.19
C THR A 45 10.05 -10.64 -13.95
N GLY A 46 10.56 -11.88 -13.83
CA GLY A 46 11.43 -12.25 -12.73
C GLY A 46 10.72 -12.45 -11.39
N HIS A 47 9.39 -12.53 -11.39
CA HIS A 47 8.58 -12.88 -10.24
C HIS A 47 8.17 -14.35 -10.29
N ALA A 48 8.30 -15.08 -9.17
CA ALA A 48 7.78 -16.43 -9.04
C ALA A 48 6.23 -16.39 -8.98
N ASP A 49 5.57 -17.42 -9.51
CA ASP A 49 4.11 -17.52 -9.39
C ASP A 49 3.73 -18.11 -8.01
N TRP A 50 3.12 -17.29 -7.16
CA TRP A 50 2.57 -17.67 -5.87
C TRP A 50 1.07 -17.40 -5.77
N THR A 51 0.38 -17.33 -6.90
CA THR A 51 -1.05 -17.01 -6.97
C THR A 51 -1.94 -18.12 -6.38
N ALA A 52 -1.42 -19.34 -6.23
CA ALA A 52 -2.11 -20.46 -5.59
C ALA A 52 -2.09 -20.40 -4.04
N ARG A 53 -1.26 -19.52 -3.41
CA ARG A 53 -1.25 -19.35 -1.96
C ARG A 53 -2.36 -18.44 -1.51
N GLU A 54 -2.99 -18.77 -0.40
CA GLU A 54 -4.12 -18.01 0.16
C GLU A 54 -3.65 -16.78 0.93
N PHE A 55 -3.21 -15.75 0.20
CA PHE A 55 -2.89 -14.46 0.79
C PHE A 55 -4.14 -13.70 1.20
N VAL A 56 -4.05 -13.01 2.35
CA VAL A 56 -5.09 -12.12 2.87
C VAL A 56 -4.47 -10.76 3.22
N THR A 57 -5.25 -9.70 3.08
CA THR A 57 -4.90 -8.35 3.55
C THR A 57 -5.71 -8.01 4.80
N LEU A 58 -5.19 -7.13 5.66
CA LEU A 58 -5.85 -6.69 6.89
C LEU A 58 -5.83 -5.16 6.95
N ASP A 59 -6.92 -4.54 6.49
CA ASP A 59 -7.04 -3.10 6.37
C ASP A 59 -8.47 -2.62 6.68
N PRO A 60 -8.67 -1.32 6.98
CA PRO A 60 -10.01 -0.75 7.06
C PRO A 60 -10.77 -0.88 5.74
N GLN A 61 -12.07 -1.14 5.81
CA GLN A 61 -12.94 -1.40 4.65
C GLN A 61 -12.79 -0.44 3.44
N PRO A 62 -12.60 0.88 3.60
CA PRO A 62 -12.47 1.79 2.47
C PRO A 62 -11.04 1.90 1.91
N SER A 63 -10.06 1.12 2.42
CA SER A 63 -8.67 1.21 1.96
C SER A 63 -8.52 0.69 0.54
N THR A 64 -7.83 1.47 -0.29
CA THR A 64 -7.50 1.15 -1.69
C THR A 64 -6.00 1.06 -1.94
N ASP A 65 -5.19 1.41 -0.95
CA ASP A 65 -3.72 1.39 -0.95
C ASP A 65 -3.23 0.27 -0.02
N LEU A 66 -3.44 -0.98 -0.44
CA LEU A 66 -3.11 -2.18 0.34
C LEU A 66 -1.65 -2.55 0.14
N ASP A 67 -0.82 -2.26 1.13
CA ASP A 67 0.64 -2.41 1.04
C ASP A 67 1.13 -3.79 1.45
N GLN A 68 0.34 -4.53 2.22
CA GLN A 68 0.76 -5.75 2.91
C GLN A 68 -0.29 -6.85 2.78
N ALA A 69 0.19 -8.08 2.61
CA ALA A 69 -0.62 -9.29 2.68
C ALA A 69 0.18 -10.41 3.36
N PHE A 70 -0.50 -11.40 3.88
CA PHE A 70 0.16 -12.55 4.48
C PHE A 70 -0.58 -13.86 4.19
N ALA A 71 0.16 -14.95 4.19
CA ALA A 71 -0.36 -16.30 4.18
C ALA A 71 0.37 -17.13 5.25
N ILE A 72 -0.32 -18.08 5.88
CA ILE A 72 0.26 -18.93 6.92
C ILE A 72 0.03 -20.39 6.53
N GLU A 73 1.11 -21.16 6.54
CA GLU A 73 1.10 -22.59 6.23
C GLU A 73 1.67 -23.39 7.44
N ARG A 74 1.27 -24.67 7.56
CA ARG A 74 1.87 -25.60 8.53
C ARG A 74 3.00 -26.39 7.89
N ALA A 75 4.15 -26.49 8.56
CA ALA A 75 5.28 -27.29 8.16
C ALA A 75 5.70 -28.20 9.33
N GLY A 76 4.99 -29.33 9.48
CA GLY A 76 5.16 -30.23 10.65
C GLY A 76 4.67 -29.55 11.93
N ALA A 77 5.55 -29.36 12.91
CA ALA A 77 5.27 -28.65 14.16
C ALA A 77 5.37 -27.12 14.03
N ASP A 78 6.01 -26.62 12.96
CA ASP A 78 6.26 -25.21 12.73
C ASP A 78 5.12 -24.54 11.94
N LEU A 79 5.10 -23.21 12.00
CA LEU A 79 4.32 -22.37 11.09
C LEU A 79 5.25 -21.63 10.14
N ILE A 80 4.83 -21.50 8.89
CA ILE A 80 5.50 -20.67 7.89
C ILE A 80 4.63 -19.48 7.60
N LEU A 81 5.11 -18.30 7.93
CA LEU A 81 4.50 -17.02 7.56
C LEU A 81 5.13 -16.52 6.26
N HIS A 82 4.31 -16.35 5.24
CA HIS A 82 4.67 -15.63 4.03
C HIS A 82 4.14 -14.20 4.15
N TYR A 83 5.04 -13.25 4.38
CA TYR A 83 4.70 -11.84 4.54
C TYR A 83 5.04 -11.08 3.26
N ALA A 84 4.02 -10.67 2.55
CA ALA A 84 4.11 -9.98 1.28
C ALA A 84 4.01 -8.47 1.46
N ILE A 85 4.93 -7.73 0.83
CA ILE A 85 4.92 -6.27 0.73
C ILE A 85 4.80 -5.91 -0.74
N ALA A 86 3.93 -4.96 -1.10
CA ALA A 86 3.78 -4.46 -2.46
C ALA A 86 5.12 -4.10 -3.09
N ASP A 87 5.45 -4.67 -4.26
CA ASP A 87 6.75 -4.45 -4.92
C ASP A 87 6.77 -3.11 -5.68
N VAL A 88 6.69 -2.01 -4.94
CA VAL A 88 6.80 -0.65 -5.52
C VAL A 88 8.12 -0.47 -6.27
N GLY A 89 9.20 -1.11 -5.79
CA GLY A 89 10.52 -1.07 -6.43
C GLY A 89 10.60 -1.74 -7.80
N TRP A 90 9.57 -2.48 -8.21
CA TRP A 90 9.43 -2.93 -9.60
C TRP A 90 9.03 -1.79 -10.53
N PHE A 91 8.12 -0.95 -10.08
CA PHE A 91 7.56 0.16 -10.86
C PHE A 91 8.46 1.38 -10.85
N VAL A 92 8.97 1.75 -9.67
CA VAL A 92 9.76 2.97 -9.45
C VAL A 92 11.25 2.63 -9.53
N ARG A 93 11.95 3.22 -10.50
CA ARG A 93 13.39 3.03 -10.66
C ARG A 93 14.15 4.21 -10.08
N ALA A 94 15.32 3.95 -9.54
CA ALA A 94 16.18 4.99 -8.99
C ALA A 94 16.43 6.11 -10.03
N ASN A 95 16.21 7.35 -9.60
CA ASN A 95 16.34 8.58 -10.38
C ASN A 95 15.34 8.75 -11.53
N ASP A 96 14.29 7.93 -11.64
CA ASP A 96 13.19 8.24 -12.56
C ASP A 96 12.31 9.39 -12.02
N PRO A 97 11.43 9.99 -12.83
CA PRO A 97 10.58 11.10 -12.38
C PRO A 97 9.72 10.76 -11.16
N VAL A 98 9.27 9.49 -11.03
CA VAL A 98 8.44 9.05 -9.89
C VAL A 98 9.27 8.97 -8.62
N ASP A 99 10.51 8.44 -8.70
CA ASP A 99 11.44 8.37 -7.59
C ASP A 99 11.84 9.77 -7.10
N VAL A 100 12.24 10.65 -8.02
CA VAL A 100 12.61 12.04 -7.70
C VAL A 100 11.47 12.78 -7.01
N GLU A 101 10.25 12.65 -7.50
CA GLU A 101 9.08 13.29 -6.88
C GLU A 101 8.74 12.65 -5.52
N ALA A 102 8.90 11.32 -5.37
CA ALA A 102 8.69 10.65 -4.10
C ALA A 102 9.68 11.13 -3.02
N TRP A 103 10.96 11.27 -3.37
CA TRP A 103 11.96 11.87 -2.46
C TRP A 103 11.62 13.30 -2.05
N LYS A 104 11.11 14.10 -2.98
CA LYS A 104 10.68 15.48 -2.72
C LYS A 104 9.47 15.53 -1.79
N ARG A 105 8.51 14.59 -1.94
CA ARG A 105 7.30 14.52 -1.08
C ARG A 105 7.61 13.92 0.29
N GLY A 106 8.50 12.93 0.36
CA GLY A 106 8.93 12.24 1.56
C GLY A 106 7.90 11.26 2.13
N VAL A 107 6.62 11.62 2.16
CA VAL A 107 5.55 10.82 2.79
C VAL A 107 4.17 11.15 2.18
N THR A 108 3.19 10.27 2.37
CA THR A 108 1.77 10.63 2.16
C THR A 108 1.30 11.49 3.32
N ILE A 109 0.76 12.68 3.01
CA ILE A 109 0.21 13.62 3.99
C ILE A 109 -1.30 13.42 4.05
N TYR A 110 -1.81 13.01 5.22
CA TYR A 110 -3.24 12.87 5.47
C TYR A 110 -3.82 14.17 6.04
N LEU A 111 -4.94 14.60 5.49
CA LEU A 111 -5.65 15.81 5.86
C LEU A 111 -7.12 15.46 6.14
N PRO A 112 -7.87 16.31 6.88
CA PRO A 112 -9.27 16.04 7.20
C PRO A 112 -10.19 15.91 5.97
N ASP A 113 -9.80 16.50 4.83
CA ASP A 113 -10.56 16.53 3.57
C ASP A 113 -9.94 15.68 2.46
N GLY A 114 -8.88 14.89 2.77
CA GLY A 114 -8.25 14.00 1.80
C GLY A 114 -6.79 13.70 2.10
N LYS A 115 -6.02 13.35 1.07
CA LYS A 115 -4.59 13.06 1.21
C LYS A 115 -3.79 13.63 0.03
N ALA A 116 -2.54 14.04 0.30
CA ALA A 116 -1.52 14.24 -0.72
C ALA A 116 -0.63 13.00 -0.75
N SER A 117 -0.83 12.15 -1.73
CA SER A 117 -0.19 10.83 -1.82
C SER A 117 1.29 10.94 -2.17
N LEU A 118 2.10 10.00 -1.67
CA LEU A 118 3.52 9.86 -2.00
C LEU A 118 3.71 9.49 -3.48
N TYR A 119 2.88 8.61 -4.01
CA TYR A 119 2.88 8.16 -5.40
C TYR A 119 1.56 8.48 -6.09
N PRO A 120 1.55 8.63 -7.44
CA PRO A 120 0.31 8.75 -8.21
C PRO A 120 -0.67 7.60 -7.91
N ARG A 121 -1.97 7.92 -7.84
CA ARG A 121 -3.02 6.95 -7.46
C ARG A 121 -3.04 5.70 -8.35
N LYS A 122 -2.72 5.85 -9.64
CA LYS A 122 -2.64 4.73 -10.58
C LYS A 122 -1.62 3.68 -10.16
N LEU A 123 -0.55 4.10 -9.47
CA LEU A 123 0.43 3.22 -8.86
C LEU A 123 -0.04 2.75 -7.48
N SER A 124 -0.21 3.68 -6.53
CA SER A 124 -0.42 3.36 -5.11
C SER A 124 -1.76 2.71 -4.80
N GLU A 125 -2.84 3.07 -5.52
CA GLU A 125 -4.18 2.51 -5.34
C GLU A 125 -4.57 1.55 -6.48
N GLY A 126 -3.64 1.31 -7.42
CA GLY A 126 -3.84 0.48 -8.61
C GLY A 126 -2.82 -0.62 -8.74
N ALA A 127 -1.77 -0.38 -9.53
CA ALA A 127 -0.86 -1.43 -9.97
C ALA A 127 -0.01 -2.05 -8.83
N ALA A 128 0.37 -1.27 -7.83
CA ALA A 128 1.13 -1.75 -6.67
C ALA A 128 0.24 -2.19 -5.50
N SER A 129 -1.04 -1.78 -5.46
CA SER A 129 -1.91 -2.16 -4.35
C SER A 129 -2.31 -3.65 -4.43
N LEU A 130 -2.18 -4.37 -3.31
CA LEU A 130 -2.49 -5.80 -3.19
C LEU A 130 -4.00 -6.06 -3.10
N LEU A 131 -4.77 -5.46 -4.01
CA LEU A 131 -6.23 -5.55 -4.08
C LEU A 131 -6.70 -7.00 -4.22
N ALA A 132 -7.85 -7.30 -3.61
CA ALA A 132 -8.42 -8.64 -3.62
C ALA A 132 -8.75 -9.13 -5.03
N ASN A 133 -8.50 -10.42 -5.27
CA ASN A 133 -8.78 -11.14 -6.52
C ASN A 133 -8.02 -10.64 -7.77
N VAL A 134 -6.95 -9.88 -7.57
CA VAL A 134 -6.10 -9.38 -8.66
C VAL A 134 -4.66 -9.82 -8.43
N GLU A 135 -3.98 -10.21 -9.50
CA GLU A 135 -2.56 -10.56 -9.46
C GLU A 135 -1.71 -9.30 -9.29
N ARG A 136 -0.83 -9.33 -8.29
CA ARG A 136 0.03 -8.18 -7.96
C ARG A 136 1.46 -8.62 -7.65
N PRO A 137 2.45 -7.84 -8.07
CA PRO A 137 3.84 -8.10 -7.70
C PRO A 137 4.06 -7.72 -6.23
N ALA A 138 4.74 -8.62 -5.53
CA ALA A 138 5.12 -8.43 -4.14
C ALA A 138 6.54 -8.92 -3.87
N VAL A 139 7.19 -8.36 -2.86
CA VAL A 139 8.35 -8.95 -2.21
C VAL A 139 7.84 -9.75 -1.03
N VAL A 140 8.06 -11.05 -1.04
CA VAL A 140 7.55 -11.95 0.00
C VAL A 140 8.70 -12.45 0.86
N PHE A 141 8.61 -12.21 2.16
CA PHE A 141 9.50 -12.74 3.18
C PHE A 141 8.90 -14.03 3.71
N THR A 142 9.69 -15.11 3.72
CA THR A 142 9.30 -16.39 4.31
C THR A 142 9.91 -16.49 5.69
N VAL A 143 9.08 -16.52 6.71
CA VAL A 143 9.47 -16.56 8.13
C VAL A 143 8.97 -17.86 8.74
N ARG A 144 9.87 -18.64 9.28
CA ARG A 144 9.56 -19.84 10.06
C ARG A 144 9.34 -19.47 11.52
N ILE A 145 8.31 -20.01 12.12
CA ILE A 145 7.99 -19.89 13.55
C ILE A 145 7.96 -21.31 14.11
N ASP A 146 8.92 -21.66 14.96
CA ASP A 146 9.00 -23.00 15.57
C ASP A 146 7.94 -23.20 16.67
N SER A 147 7.90 -24.42 17.22
CA SER A 147 6.94 -24.79 18.27
C SER A 147 7.08 -23.96 19.56
N ASP A 148 8.24 -23.34 19.79
CA ASP A 148 8.53 -22.50 20.95
C ASP A 148 8.22 -21.01 20.67
N GLY A 149 7.75 -20.70 19.45
CA GLY A 149 7.43 -19.34 19.02
C GLY A 149 8.64 -18.51 18.56
N LYS A 150 9.80 -19.11 18.39
CA LYS A 150 11.00 -18.45 17.89
C LYS A 150 10.91 -18.30 16.39
N SER A 151 11.10 -17.08 15.88
CA SER A 151 11.08 -16.78 14.46
C SER A 151 12.46 -16.80 13.83
N SER A 152 12.54 -17.25 12.57
CA SER A 152 13.73 -17.19 11.72
C SER A 152 13.34 -16.86 10.28
N LEU A 153 14.16 -16.08 9.59
CA LEU A 153 13.95 -15.75 8.18
C LEU A 153 14.51 -16.89 7.31
N ASP A 154 13.63 -17.58 6.58
CA ASP A 154 14.01 -18.64 5.64
C ASP A 154 14.41 -18.07 4.27
N GLY A 155 13.94 -16.87 3.91
CA GLY A 155 14.30 -16.22 2.66
C GLY A 155 13.37 -15.07 2.27
N ALA A 156 13.70 -14.44 1.13
CA ALA A 156 12.85 -13.44 0.48
C ALA A 156 12.87 -13.64 -1.04
N ALA A 157 11.73 -13.42 -1.70
CA ALA A 157 11.61 -13.55 -3.14
C ALA A 157 10.63 -12.53 -3.70
N ARG A 158 10.82 -12.11 -4.95
CA ARG A 158 9.79 -11.44 -5.73
C ARG A 158 8.79 -12.46 -6.24
N ALA A 159 7.51 -12.21 -6.02
CA ALA A 159 6.44 -13.12 -6.44
C ALA A 159 5.24 -12.35 -6.98
N ILE A 160 4.48 -12.99 -7.84
CA ILE A 160 3.11 -12.58 -8.15
C ILE A 160 2.21 -13.29 -7.15
N ILE A 161 1.44 -12.52 -6.41
CA ILE A 161 0.45 -13.04 -5.46
C ILE A 161 -0.96 -12.63 -5.89
N ARG A 162 -1.96 -13.36 -5.38
CA ARG A 162 -3.38 -12.99 -5.46
C ARG A 162 -3.96 -13.03 -4.06
N SER A 163 -4.36 -11.87 -3.53
CA SER A 163 -5.07 -11.79 -2.27
C SER A 163 -6.53 -12.24 -2.46
N GLY A 164 -7.00 -13.18 -1.65
CA GLY A 164 -8.37 -13.72 -1.77
C GLY A 164 -9.40 -12.98 -0.91
N LEU A 165 -8.99 -12.33 0.17
CA LEU A 165 -9.87 -11.74 1.17
C LEU A 165 -9.24 -10.49 1.79
N LEU A 166 -10.06 -9.46 1.92
CA LEU A 166 -9.77 -8.32 2.80
C LEU A 166 -10.34 -8.63 4.19
N LEU A 167 -9.49 -8.87 5.18
CA LEU A 167 -9.89 -8.96 6.58
C LEU A 167 -10.14 -7.54 7.09
N ILE A 168 -11.38 -7.25 7.45
CA ILE A 168 -11.77 -5.91 7.92
C ILE A 168 -11.44 -5.79 9.40
N MET A 169 -10.58 -4.83 9.75
CA MET A 169 -10.40 -4.44 11.15
C MET A 169 -11.67 -3.78 11.67
N PRO A 170 -12.29 -4.30 12.76
CA PRO A 170 -13.39 -3.59 13.37
C PRO A 170 -12.90 -2.23 13.85
N ALA A 171 -13.66 -1.16 13.53
CA ALA A 171 -13.37 0.17 14.05
C ALA A 171 -13.21 0.06 15.59
N SER A 172 -12.09 0.55 16.12
CA SER A 172 -11.83 0.54 17.55
C SER A 172 -13.01 1.22 18.26
N ARG A 173 -13.77 0.46 19.07
CA ARG A 173 -14.73 1.07 19.98
C ARG A 173 -13.91 1.86 20.99
N ASN A 174 -13.93 3.19 20.90
CA ASN A 174 -13.51 4.03 22.00
C ASN A 174 -14.31 3.59 23.23
N ARG A 175 -13.70 2.84 24.13
CA ARG A 175 -14.21 2.66 25.47
C ARG A 175 -13.95 3.98 26.17
N SER A 176 -14.92 4.89 26.11
CA SER A 176 -15.02 5.98 27.07
C SER A 176 -15.24 5.32 28.44
N ALA A 177 -14.25 5.39 29.30
CA ALA A 177 -14.38 5.17 30.73
C ALA A 177 -14.68 6.53 31.38
#